data_81926debd6924327d2d30ce28886456a
#
_entry.id   81926debd6924327d2d30ce28886456a
#
_cell.length_a   1.000
_cell.length_b   1.000
_cell.length_c   1.000
_cell.angle_alpha   90.00
_cell.angle_beta   90.00
_cell.angle_gamma   90.00
#
_symmetry.space_group_name_H-M   'P 1'
#
loop_
_entity.id
_entity.type
_entity.pdbx_description
1 polymer ?
#
loop_
_entity_poly.entity_id
_entity_poly.type
_entity_poly.pdbx_seq_one_letter_code
_entity_poly.pdbx_strand_id
1 'polypeptide(L)'
;MRGNIGNLMQQAQKMQENLAKAQEDLAKIEVTGNAGAGMVSVTLTGRMECRKVRIDPSVVSDPEMAEDLIAAAFNDAVNKVNAESQQRMSAVTAGMPIPPGMKLPGLF
;
A
#
# COMPACT_ATOMS: atom_id res chain seq x y z
N MET A 1 20.28 -0.55 35.55
CA MET A 1 20.01 0.52 34.59
C MET A 1 20.68 0.35 33.25
N ARG A 2 21.91 -0.13 33.21
CA ARG A 2 22.57 -0.38 31.92
C ARG A 2 21.86 -1.42 31.07
N GLY A 3 21.26 -2.43 31.67
CA GLY A 3 20.52 -3.45 30.94
C GLY A 3 19.25 -2.95 30.26
N ASN A 4 18.60 -1.93 30.83
CA ASN A 4 17.39 -1.35 30.26
C ASN A 4 17.68 -0.53 29.01
N ILE A 5 18.82 0.17 28.99
CA ILE A 5 19.23 0.94 27.82
C ILE A 5 19.57 0.00 26.66
N GLY A 6 20.29 -1.07 26.93
CA GLY A 6 20.61 -2.07 25.92
C GLY A 6 19.36 -2.73 25.34
N ASN A 7 18.37 -3.04 26.17
CA ASN A 7 17.10 -3.62 25.73
C ASN A 7 16.31 -2.62 24.87
N LEU A 8 16.29 -1.34 25.27
CA LEU A 8 15.61 -0.31 24.50
C LEU A 8 16.27 -0.13 23.13
N MET A 9 17.59 -0.16 23.07
CA MET A 9 18.31 -0.06 21.80
C MET A 9 18.04 -1.27 20.89
N GLN A 10 18.00 -2.47 21.46
CA GLN A 10 17.66 -3.67 20.70
C GLN A 10 16.24 -3.62 20.18
N GLN A 11 15.30 -3.15 20.97
CA GLN A 11 13.91 -2.99 20.56
C GLN A 11 13.79 -1.96 19.42
N ALA A 12 14.51 -0.85 19.53
CA ALA A 12 14.52 0.18 18.50
C ALA A 12 15.11 -0.36 17.19
N GLN A 13 16.20 -1.14 17.26
CA GLN A 13 16.79 -1.77 16.08
C GLN A 13 15.83 -2.75 15.41
N LYS A 14 15.19 -3.62 16.20
CA LYS A 14 14.20 -4.57 15.68
C LYS A 14 13.03 -3.85 15.02
N MET A 15 12.60 -2.75 15.62
CA MET A 15 11.53 -1.93 15.06
C MET A 15 11.92 -1.35 13.71
N GLN A 16 13.13 -0.81 13.60
CA GLN A 16 13.64 -0.30 12.32
C GLN A 16 13.76 -1.39 11.28
N GLU A 17 14.25 -2.57 11.66
CA GLU A 17 14.35 -3.72 10.76
C GLU A 17 12.96 -4.16 10.29
N ASN A 18 12.00 -4.23 11.20
CA ASN A 18 10.63 -4.62 10.87
C ASN A 18 9.95 -3.61 9.95
N LEU A 19 10.17 -2.32 10.19
CA LEU A 19 9.63 -1.26 9.33
C LEU A 19 10.27 -1.30 7.93
N ALA A 20 11.59 -1.48 7.87
CA ALA A 20 12.30 -1.59 6.59
C ALA A 20 11.82 -2.80 5.80
N LYS A 21 11.64 -3.93 6.47
CA LYS A 21 11.13 -5.15 5.85
C LYS A 21 9.68 -4.97 5.37
N ALA A 22 8.85 -4.31 6.17
CA ALA A 22 7.47 -4.02 5.78
C ALA A 22 7.43 -3.13 4.53
N GLN A 23 8.31 -2.14 4.44
CA GLN A 23 8.41 -1.29 3.26
C GLN A 23 8.90 -2.06 2.02
N GLU A 24 9.88 -2.95 2.21
CA GLU A 24 10.33 -3.82 1.12
C GLU A 24 9.21 -4.74 0.64
N ASP A 25 8.46 -5.32 1.57
CA ASP A 25 7.34 -6.19 1.25
C ASP A 25 6.24 -5.41 0.51
N LEU A 26 5.98 -4.16 0.92
CA LEU A 26 5.03 -3.29 0.22
C LEU A 26 5.45 -3.04 -1.23
N ALA A 27 6.74 -2.86 -1.48
CA ALA A 27 7.25 -2.65 -2.83
C ALA A 27 7.02 -3.87 -3.74
N LYS A 28 6.92 -5.06 -3.17
CA LYS A 28 6.71 -6.32 -3.91
C LYS A 28 5.24 -6.66 -4.10
N ILE A 29 4.34 -5.99 -3.38
CA ILE A 29 2.91 -6.21 -3.52
C ILE A 29 2.44 -5.65 -4.85
N GLU A 30 1.56 -6.39 -5.49
CA GLU A 30 0.84 -5.90 -6.66
C GLU A 30 -0.65 -5.97 -6.38
N VAL A 31 -1.34 -4.88 -6.64
CA VAL A 31 -2.80 -4.82 -6.56
C VAL A 31 -3.34 -4.41 -7.91
N THR A 32 -4.51 -4.91 -8.26
CA THR A 32 -5.16 -4.60 -9.52
C THR A 32 -6.47 -3.89 -9.27
N GLY A 33 -6.58 -2.67 -9.79
CA GLY A 33 -7.81 -1.91 -9.83
C GLY A 33 -8.54 -2.16 -11.13
N ASN A 34 -9.86 -2.17 -11.08
CA ASN A 34 -10.71 -2.47 -12.22
C ASN A 34 -11.78 -1.42 -12.40
N ALA A 35 -12.19 -1.21 -13.63
CA ALA A 35 -13.32 -0.36 -13.99
C ALA A 35 -14.05 -0.92 -15.19
N GLY A 36 -15.33 -0.56 -15.33
CA GLY A 36 -16.14 -1.02 -16.44
C GLY A 36 -16.32 -2.54 -16.49
N ALA A 37 -16.58 -3.16 -15.34
CA ALA A 37 -16.72 -4.62 -15.23
C ALA A 37 -15.48 -5.39 -15.70
N GLY A 38 -14.31 -4.82 -15.49
CA GLY A 38 -13.04 -5.46 -15.84
C GLY A 38 -12.54 -5.13 -17.24
N MET A 39 -13.20 -4.23 -17.97
CA MET A 39 -12.73 -3.82 -19.29
C MET A 39 -11.42 -3.04 -19.24
N VAL A 40 -11.17 -2.34 -18.15
CA VAL A 40 -9.91 -1.66 -17.89
C VAL A 40 -9.39 -2.10 -16.54
N SER A 41 -8.11 -2.45 -16.46
CA SER A 41 -7.46 -2.78 -15.22
C SER A 41 -6.09 -2.12 -15.15
N VAL A 42 -5.72 -1.69 -13.94
CA VAL A 42 -4.42 -1.06 -13.65
C VAL A 42 -3.80 -1.82 -12.49
N THR A 43 -2.56 -2.25 -12.66
CA THR A 43 -1.81 -2.94 -11.62
C THR A 43 -0.74 -2.01 -11.07
N LEU A 44 -0.82 -1.75 -9.76
CA LEU A 44 0.13 -0.91 -9.03
C LEU A 44 0.88 -1.73 -8.00
N THR A 45 2.12 -1.30 -7.72
CA THR A 45 2.86 -1.82 -6.57
C THR A 45 2.49 -1.07 -5.31
N GLY A 46 2.93 -1.56 -4.17
CA GLY A 46 2.75 -0.86 -2.89
C GLY A 46 3.42 0.50 -2.84
N ARG A 47 4.32 0.81 -3.76
CA ARG A 47 4.94 2.13 -3.91
C ARG A 47 4.24 3.01 -4.92
N MET A 48 3.05 2.63 -5.35
CA MET A 48 2.27 3.36 -6.36
C MET A 48 2.92 3.39 -7.74
N GLU A 49 3.80 2.44 -8.04
CA GLU A 49 4.34 2.30 -9.40
C GLU A 49 3.37 1.49 -10.25
N CYS A 50 3.04 2.00 -11.43
CA CYS A 50 2.18 1.28 -12.37
C CYS A 50 3.00 0.23 -13.12
N ARG A 51 2.64 -1.04 -12.93
CA ARG A 51 3.32 -2.16 -13.59
C ARG A 51 2.65 -2.56 -14.88
N LYS A 52 1.33 -2.44 -14.95
CA LYS A 52 0.57 -2.94 -16.07
C LYS A 52 -0.75 -2.21 -16.21
N VAL A 53 -1.14 -1.97 -17.43
CA VAL A 53 -2.48 -1.48 -17.78
C VAL A 53 -3.05 -2.42 -18.84
N ARG A 54 -4.26 -2.89 -18.63
CA ARG A 54 -4.99 -3.70 -19.61
C ARG A 54 -6.25 -2.96 -20.02
N ILE A 55 -6.47 -2.88 -21.33
CA ILE A 55 -7.62 -2.18 -21.91
C ILE A 55 -8.27 -3.13 -22.90
N ASP A 56 -9.57 -3.38 -22.72
CA ASP A 56 -10.33 -4.18 -23.68
C ASP A 56 -10.36 -3.46 -25.04
N PRO A 57 -10.23 -4.18 -26.15
CA PRO A 57 -10.26 -3.55 -27.49
C PRO A 57 -11.53 -2.74 -27.77
N SER A 58 -12.66 -3.12 -27.19
CA SER A 58 -13.92 -2.37 -27.36
C SER A 58 -13.85 -0.97 -26.75
N VAL A 59 -13.02 -0.78 -25.72
CA VAL A 59 -12.85 0.52 -25.05
C VAL A 59 -11.92 1.43 -25.86
N VAL A 60 -10.95 0.84 -26.54
CA VAL A 60 -9.98 1.60 -27.34
C VAL A 60 -10.66 2.38 -28.47
N SER A 61 -11.78 1.87 -28.96
CA SER A 61 -12.53 2.55 -30.04
C SER A 61 -13.31 3.77 -29.55
N ASP A 62 -13.42 3.97 -28.23
CA ASP A 62 -14.08 5.13 -27.62
C ASP A 62 -13.11 5.82 -26.66
N PRO A 63 -12.34 6.82 -27.14
CA PRO A 63 -11.32 7.45 -26.32
C PRO A 63 -11.84 8.12 -25.05
N GLU A 64 -13.02 8.74 -25.08
CA GLU A 64 -13.59 9.39 -23.91
C GLU A 64 -13.93 8.36 -22.82
N MET A 65 -14.55 7.24 -23.22
CA MET A 65 -14.85 6.17 -22.29
C MET A 65 -13.55 5.56 -21.76
N ALA A 66 -12.54 5.38 -22.61
CA ALA A 66 -11.24 4.87 -22.19
C ALA A 66 -10.60 5.76 -21.12
N GLU A 67 -10.62 7.07 -21.33
CA GLU A 67 -10.07 8.03 -20.37
C GLU A 67 -10.74 7.89 -18.99
N ASP A 68 -12.05 7.87 -18.97
CA ASP A 68 -12.84 7.76 -17.74
C ASP A 68 -12.59 6.43 -17.03
N LEU A 69 -12.57 5.33 -17.78
CA LEU A 69 -12.35 4.01 -17.19
C LEU A 69 -10.91 3.82 -16.70
N ILE A 70 -9.94 4.39 -17.38
CA ILE A 70 -8.54 4.35 -16.93
C ILE A 70 -8.41 5.10 -15.60
N ALA A 71 -8.99 6.29 -15.51
CA ALA A 71 -8.98 7.07 -14.27
C ALA A 71 -9.66 6.30 -13.13
N ALA A 72 -10.81 5.69 -13.39
CA ALA A 72 -11.54 4.94 -12.39
C ALA A 72 -10.74 3.69 -11.94
N ALA A 73 -10.14 2.96 -12.87
CA ALA A 73 -9.32 1.78 -12.56
C ALA A 73 -8.07 2.17 -11.76
N PHE A 74 -7.43 3.27 -12.11
CA PHE A 74 -6.27 3.78 -11.39
C PHE A 74 -6.65 4.15 -9.95
N ASN A 75 -7.73 4.88 -9.77
CA ASN A 75 -8.20 5.26 -8.44
C ASN A 75 -8.59 4.05 -7.60
N ASP A 76 -9.22 3.04 -8.21
CA ASP A 76 -9.52 1.79 -7.52
C ASP A 76 -8.24 1.07 -7.07
N ALA A 77 -7.21 1.05 -7.92
CA ALA A 77 -5.91 0.47 -7.57
C ALA A 77 -5.25 1.25 -6.43
N VAL A 78 -5.27 2.58 -6.46
CA VAL A 78 -4.73 3.43 -5.39
C VAL A 78 -5.43 3.13 -4.07
N ASN A 79 -6.74 3.03 -4.07
CA ASN A 79 -7.51 2.72 -2.86
C ASN A 79 -7.13 1.33 -2.31
N LYS A 80 -6.93 0.35 -3.18
CA LYS A 80 -6.51 -0.99 -2.78
C LYS A 80 -5.10 -1.00 -2.20
N VAL A 81 -4.17 -0.25 -2.79
CA VAL A 81 -2.81 -0.10 -2.23
C VAL A 81 -2.87 0.51 -0.85
N ASN A 82 -3.65 1.57 -0.68
CA ASN A 82 -3.78 2.24 0.61
C ASN A 82 -4.37 1.31 1.67
N ALA A 83 -5.40 0.54 1.32
CA ALA A 83 -6.01 -0.42 2.24
C ALA A 83 -5.02 -1.52 2.65
N GLU A 84 -4.29 -2.07 1.69
CA GLU A 84 -3.28 -3.11 1.92
C GLU A 84 -2.13 -2.56 2.76
N SER A 85 -1.67 -1.34 2.47
CA SER A 85 -0.61 -0.68 3.20
C SER A 85 -1.00 -0.43 4.66
N GLN A 86 -2.21 0.07 4.91
CA GLN A 86 -2.73 0.28 6.25
C GLN A 86 -2.82 -1.04 7.03
N GLN A 87 -3.30 -2.09 6.39
CA GLN A 87 -3.44 -3.39 7.02
C GLN A 87 -2.07 -3.96 7.43
N ARG A 88 -1.06 -3.83 6.58
CA ARG A 88 0.28 -4.31 6.87
C ARG A 88 0.97 -3.47 7.93
N MET A 89 0.82 -2.16 7.91
CA MET A 89 1.38 -1.29 8.94
C MET A 89 0.71 -1.52 10.29
N SER A 90 -0.60 -1.77 10.31
CA SER A 90 -1.30 -2.15 11.54
C SER A 90 -0.76 -3.45 12.12
N ALA A 91 -0.45 -4.44 11.29
CA ALA A 91 0.14 -5.70 11.73
C ALA A 91 1.53 -5.49 12.34
N VAL A 92 2.34 -4.58 11.77
CA VAL A 92 3.67 -4.25 12.30
C VAL A 92 3.56 -3.55 13.64
N THR A 93 2.59 -2.63 13.80
CA THR A 93 2.42 -1.85 15.03
C THR A 93 1.61 -2.59 16.10
N ALA A 94 0.90 -3.64 15.75
CA ALA A 94 0.05 -4.38 16.68
C ALA A 94 0.83 -5.01 17.84
N GLY A 95 2.11 -5.30 17.64
CA GLY A 95 2.98 -5.83 18.68
C GLY A 95 3.67 -4.77 19.54
N MET A 96 3.42 -3.48 19.28
CA MET A 96 4.09 -2.39 19.98
C MET A 96 3.12 -1.63 20.88
N PRO A 97 3.51 -1.35 22.15
CA PRO A 97 2.70 -0.51 23.01
C PRO A 97 2.73 0.93 22.49
N ILE A 98 1.59 1.40 22.01
CA ILE A 98 1.42 2.80 21.64
C ILE A 98 0.76 3.50 22.81
N PRO A 99 1.38 4.57 23.37
CA PRO A 99 0.75 5.31 24.46
C PRO A 99 -0.61 5.85 24.06
N PRO A 100 -1.60 5.84 24.98
CA PRO A 100 -2.92 6.40 24.67
C PRO A 100 -2.82 7.86 24.24
N GLY A 101 -3.52 8.20 23.17
CA GLY A 101 -3.53 9.55 22.62
C GLY A 101 -2.45 9.85 21.58
N MET A 102 -1.49 8.95 21.35
CA MET A 102 -0.52 9.12 20.28
C MET A 102 -1.07 8.57 18.97
N LYS A 103 -1.05 9.39 17.96
CA LYS A 103 -1.39 8.99 16.59
C LYS A 103 -0.13 8.93 15.76
N LEU A 104 0.07 7.82 15.07
CA LEU A 104 1.19 7.70 14.16
C LEU A 104 0.84 8.38 12.83
N PRO A 105 1.76 9.22 12.29
CA PRO A 105 1.52 9.84 11.00
C PRO A 105 1.34 8.79 9.91
N GLY A 106 0.35 8.99 9.05
CA GLY A 106 0.07 8.10 7.94
C GLY A 106 -0.80 6.89 8.25
N LEU A 107 -1.22 6.69 9.50
CA LEU A 107 -2.12 5.60 9.88
C LEU A 107 -3.58 6.03 10.01
N PHE A 108 -3.84 7.31 9.86
CA PHE A 108 -5.18 7.89 10.01
C PHE A 108 -5.53 8.85 8.90
#